data_9e629ea0e9493f4591400f8d353a4cd0
#
_entry.id   9e629ea0e9493f4591400f8d353a4cd0
#
_cell.length_a   1.000
_cell.length_b   1.000
_cell.length_c   1.000
_cell.angle_alpha   90.00
_cell.angle_beta   90.00
_cell.angle_gamma   90.00
#
_symmetry.space_group_name_H-M   'P 1'
#
loop_
_entity.id
_entity.type
_entity.pdbx_description
1 polymer ?
#
loop_
_entity_poly.entity_id
_entity_poly.type
_entity_poly.pdbx_seq_one_letter_code
_entity_poly.pdbx_strand_id
1 'polypeptide(L)'
;VRNRQSNSTGAIAALQGYSFAKLGARYPTAGGLLEYVAKGFGDGHFTGITAWLTFSANAIVTAMVAVSFGSYASAMFTGGDTAWIKIFAVLIIVAMTVVNIVGSNLVANAQTIIVYVVVGILSFFAVVTLANVNPALLAPAGYPPLSDIVSSVALTFFAFLGFGIITFTAKDLAKPAHELPRAMYLALGIATIIYIAIALGVFGTLTVEQVISSGGTALAVAAEPTLGSAGYWLMSVTALFATAGATNAGLYPVTGLSERLAETVQFPGFMARRLGGRVSAGLLIYALVCLVLALFFNLDAIASIGSAVALLIFTLITVAHLRVRTETGANTVILVVAVVAAGVVLPTFVFTTLIHEPASIVTLLVILVLSVAVDFGWKRVYANRSASRESSSSPKV
;
A
#
# COMPACT_ATOMS: atom_id res chain seq x y z
N VAL A 1 -3.42 24.53 -5.51
CA VAL A 1 -2.45 23.50 -5.90
C VAL A 1 -2.83 22.20 -5.25
N ARG A 2 -3.06 22.16 -3.94
CA ARG A 2 -3.46 20.96 -3.19
C ARG A 2 -4.73 20.28 -3.73
N ASN A 3 -5.74 21.01 -4.16
CA ASN A 3 -6.90 20.45 -4.85
C ASN A 3 -6.51 19.78 -6.17
N ARG A 4 -5.58 20.36 -6.93
CA ARG A 4 -5.09 19.76 -8.17
C ARG A 4 -4.24 18.52 -7.91
N GLN A 5 -3.48 18.48 -6.81
CA GLN A 5 -2.67 17.32 -6.41
C GLN A 5 -3.55 16.12 -6.06
N SER A 6 -4.49 16.30 -5.13
CA SER A 6 -5.41 15.23 -4.74
C SER A 6 -6.28 14.74 -5.88
N ASN A 7 -6.74 15.67 -6.77
CA ASN A 7 -7.50 15.31 -7.95
C ASN A 7 -6.65 14.56 -8.99
N SER A 8 -5.39 14.97 -9.23
CA SER A 8 -4.51 14.29 -10.19
C SER A 8 -4.06 12.92 -9.67
N THR A 9 -3.77 12.79 -8.37
CA THR A 9 -3.44 11.51 -7.75
C THR A 9 -4.63 10.55 -7.80
N GLY A 10 -5.82 11.02 -7.46
CA GLY A 10 -7.05 10.25 -7.58
C GLY A 10 -7.35 9.82 -9.02
N ALA A 11 -7.06 10.68 -10.01
CA ALA A 11 -7.22 10.35 -11.42
C ALA A 11 -6.25 9.25 -11.87
N ILE A 12 -4.97 9.30 -11.45
CA ILE A 12 -4.00 8.24 -11.74
C ILE A 12 -4.40 6.94 -11.05
N ALA A 13 -4.83 7.00 -9.79
CA ALA A 13 -5.32 5.82 -9.07
C ALA A 13 -6.57 5.23 -9.75
N ALA A 14 -7.48 6.04 -10.26
CA ALA A 14 -8.64 5.58 -11.01
C ALA A 14 -8.26 4.94 -12.36
N LEU A 15 -7.28 5.49 -13.08
CA LEU A 15 -6.75 4.90 -14.30
C LEU A 15 -6.12 3.52 -14.04
N GLN A 16 -5.31 3.39 -12.99
CA GLN A 16 -4.73 2.11 -12.59
C GLN A 16 -5.82 1.16 -12.05
N GLY A 17 -6.77 1.68 -11.27
CA GLY A 17 -7.92 0.95 -10.77
C GLY A 17 -8.79 0.36 -11.88
N TYR A 18 -8.92 1.06 -13.03
CA TYR A 18 -9.59 0.53 -14.20
C TYR A 18 -8.94 -0.78 -14.69
N SER A 19 -7.61 -0.80 -14.77
CA SER A 19 -6.87 -2.00 -15.15
C SER A 19 -7.14 -3.15 -14.17
N PHE A 20 -7.04 -2.89 -12.87
CA PHE A 20 -7.23 -3.91 -11.83
C PHE A 20 -8.66 -4.41 -11.76
N ALA A 21 -9.64 -3.52 -11.90
CA ALA A 21 -11.06 -3.89 -11.92
C ALA A 21 -11.40 -4.83 -13.09
N LYS A 22 -10.89 -4.53 -14.29
CA LYS A 22 -11.10 -5.36 -15.48
C LYS A 22 -10.39 -6.72 -15.38
N LEU A 23 -9.12 -6.73 -14.91
CA LEU A 23 -8.35 -7.95 -14.71
C LEU A 23 -8.98 -8.82 -13.62
N GLY A 24 -9.34 -8.24 -12.47
CA GLY A 24 -9.93 -8.96 -11.35
C GLY A 24 -11.33 -9.51 -11.66
N ALA A 25 -12.12 -8.78 -12.45
CA ALA A 25 -13.40 -9.29 -12.93
C ALA A 25 -13.26 -10.51 -13.86
N ARG A 26 -12.19 -10.53 -14.67
CA ARG A 26 -11.94 -11.64 -15.63
C ARG A 26 -11.20 -12.81 -15.00
N TYR A 27 -10.25 -12.52 -14.08
CA TYR A 27 -9.37 -13.51 -13.46
C TYR A 27 -9.44 -13.43 -11.94
N PRO A 28 -10.57 -13.80 -11.29
CA PRO A 28 -10.66 -13.78 -9.83
C PRO A 28 -9.74 -14.87 -9.24
N THR A 29 -8.78 -14.46 -8.42
CA THR A 29 -7.73 -15.35 -7.91
C THR A 29 -7.19 -14.89 -6.55
N ALA A 30 -6.63 -15.82 -5.77
CA ALA A 30 -5.90 -15.50 -4.54
C ALA A 30 -4.53 -14.87 -4.79
N GLY A 31 -3.97 -15.04 -5.98
CA GLY A 31 -2.71 -14.42 -6.39
C GLY A 31 -2.84 -12.92 -6.70
N GLY A 32 -4.08 -12.41 -6.83
CA GLY A 32 -4.37 -11.01 -7.03
C GLY A 32 -3.57 -10.39 -8.18
N LEU A 33 -2.95 -9.24 -7.91
CA LEU A 33 -2.16 -8.47 -8.88
C LEU A 33 -1.08 -9.28 -9.61
N LEU A 34 -0.51 -10.28 -8.95
CA LEU A 34 0.60 -11.07 -9.48
C LEU A 34 0.16 -12.04 -10.56
N GLU A 35 -1.02 -12.62 -10.41
CA GLU A 35 -1.59 -13.48 -11.45
C GLU A 35 -1.95 -12.70 -12.72
N TYR A 36 -2.27 -11.40 -12.58
CA TYR A 36 -2.50 -10.52 -13.73
C TYR A 36 -1.22 -10.31 -14.55
N VAL A 37 -0.08 -10.20 -13.87
CA VAL A 37 1.23 -10.13 -14.53
C VAL A 37 1.54 -11.44 -15.24
N ALA A 38 1.30 -12.58 -14.59
CA ALA A 38 1.49 -13.91 -15.18
C ALA A 38 0.61 -14.13 -16.44
N LYS A 39 -0.62 -13.62 -16.46
CA LYS A 39 -1.48 -13.66 -17.65
C LYS A 39 -0.89 -12.90 -18.85
N GLY A 40 -0.22 -11.75 -18.59
CA GLY A 40 0.37 -10.94 -19.65
C GLY A 40 1.78 -11.39 -20.09
N PHE A 41 2.58 -11.93 -19.18
CA PHE A 41 4.01 -12.22 -19.41
C PHE A 41 4.39 -13.68 -19.22
N GLY A 42 3.46 -14.55 -18.76
CA GLY A 42 3.74 -15.94 -18.39
C GLY A 42 4.42 -16.07 -17.03
N ASP A 43 4.70 -17.32 -16.60
CA ASP A 43 5.30 -17.66 -15.29
C ASP A 43 6.84 -17.52 -15.27
N GLY A 44 7.39 -16.59 -16.06
CA GLY A 44 8.83 -16.35 -16.17
C GLY A 44 9.41 -15.48 -15.06
N HIS A 45 10.67 -15.08 -15.23
CA HIS A 45 11.40 -14.19 -14.32
C HIS A 45 10.69 -12.85 -14.11
N PHE A 46 10.05 -12.31 -15.14
CA PHE A 46 9.35 -11.03 -15.03
C PHE A 46 8.23 -11.08 -13.98
N THR A 47 7.44 -12.14 -13.98
CA THR A 47 6.38 -12.35 -12.98
C THR A 47 6.95 -12.58 -11.60
N GLY A 48 8.04 -13.35 -11.47
CA GLY A 48 8.69 -13.58 -10.18
C GLY A 48 9.29 -12.31 -9.58
N ILE A 49 10.00 -11.52 -10.37
CA ILE A 49 10.54 -10.23 -9.91
C ILE A 49 9.39 -9.30 -9.46
N THR A 50 8.31 -9.21 -10.23
CA THR A 50 7.14 -8.41 -9.86
C THR A 50 6.49 -8.93 -8.57
N ALA A 51 6.50 -10.26 -8.34
CA ALA A 51 6.01 -10.86 -7.10
C ALA A 51 6.82 -10.41 -5.88
N TRP A 52 8.16 -10.43 -5.97
CA TRP A 52 9.03 -9.96 -4.90
C TRP A 52 8.90 -8.45 -4.66
N LEU A 53 8.79 -7.66 -5.73
CA LEU A 53 8.52 -6.22 -5.62
C LEU A 53 7.19 -5.94 -4.93
N THR A 54 6.13 -6.68 -5.27
CA THR A 54 4.80 -6.52 -4.65
C THR A 54 4.81 -6.92 -3.18
N PHE A 55 5.50 -8.01 -2.84
CA PHE A 55 5.69 -8.42 -1.46
C PHE A 55 6.40 -7.34 -0.64
N SER A 56 7.47 -6.76 -1.19
CA SER A 56 8.23 -5.68 -0.57
C SER A 56 7.39 -4.39 -0.45
N ALA A 57 6.66 -4.01 -1.50
CA ALA A 57 5.79 -2.83 -1.48
C ALA A 57 4.72 -2.93 -0.39
N ASN A 58 4.06 -4.08 -0.30
CA ASN A 58 3.05 -4.29 0.74
C ASN A 58 3.67 -4.26 2.15
N ALA A 59 4.89 -4.79 2.33
CA ALA A 59 5.61 -4.71 3.61
C ALA A 59 5.97 -3.25 3.97
N ILE A 60 6.38 -2.45 2.98
CA ILE A 60 6.66 -1.02 3.15
C ILE A 60 5.38 -0.28 3.61
N VAL A 61 4.25 -0.53 2.94
CA VAL A 61 2.95 0.06 3.35
C VAL A 61 2.58 -0.32 4.78
N THR A 62 2.69 -1.60 5.12
CA THR A 62 2.37 -2.10 6.46
C THR A 62 3.27 -1.49 7.53
N ALA A 63 4.57 -1.39 7.26
CA ALA A 63 5.53 -0.75 8.16
C ALA A 63 5.23 0.75 8.36
N MET A 64 4.92 1.48 7.27
CA MET A 64 4.55 2.89 7.35
C MET A 64 3.32 3.11 8.24
N VAL A 65 2.29 2.31 8.03
CA VAL A 65 1.06 2.39 8.84
C VAL A 65 1.34 2.09 10.31
N ALA A 66 2.21 1.11 10.59
CA ALA A 66 2.63 0.79 11.96
C ALA A 66 3.44 1.94 12.60
N VAL A 67 4.31 2.61 11.85
CA VAL A 67 5.03 3.81 12.33
C VAL A 67 4.06 4.96 12.59
N SER A 68 3.03 5.14 11.74
CA SER A 68 1.95 6.09 12.00
C SER A 68 1.19 5.78 13.30
N PHE A 69 0.87 4.51 13.55
CA PHE A 69 0.32 4.07 14.83
C PHE A 69 1.23 4.50 15.99
N GLY A 70 2.53 4.24 15.86
CA GLY A 70 3.54 4.63 16.84
C GLY A 70 3.58 6.13 17.11
N SER A 71 3.47 6.95 16.06
CA SER A 71 3.46 8.41 16.17
C SER A 71 2.28 8.92 16.99
N TYR A 72 1.06 8.44 16.70
CA TYR A 72 -0.13 8.80 17.47
C TYR A 72 -0.07 8.25 18.90
N ALA A 73 0.36 7.01 19.10
CA ALA A 73 0.49 6.41 20.44
C ALA A 73 1.54 7.16 21.27
N SER A 74 2.69 7.50 20.70
CA SER A 74 3.72 8.27 21.40
C SER A 74 3.23 9.68 21.75
N ALA A 75 2.56 10.37 20.84
CA ALA A 75 1.99 11.69 21.12
C ALA A 75 0.98 11.66 22.28
N MET A 76 0.16 10.60 22.35
CA MET A 76 -0.86 10.46 23.38
C MET A 76 -0.31 10.03 24.75
N PHE A 77 0.67 9.15 24.79
CA PHE A 77 1.09 8.48 26.03
C PHE A 77 2.47 8.90 26.54
N THR A 78 3.35 9.41 25.67
CA THR A 78 4.76 9.71 26.01
C THR A 78 5.23 11.08 25.57
N GLY A 79 4.33 11.97 25.16
CA GLY A 79 4.66 13.33 24.75
C GLY A 79 5.39 13.44 23.42
N GLY A 80 5.32 12.42 22.55
CA GLY A 80 5.91 12.46 21.22
C GLY A 80 7.37 11.99 21.15
N ASP A 81 7.87 11.30 22.15
CA ASP A 81 9.24 10.75 22.15
C ASP A 81 9.44 9.74 21.01
N THR A 82 10.48 9.98 20.21
CA THR A 82 10.82 9.19 19.02
C THR A 82 11.17 7.73 19.30
N ALA A 83 11.74 7.43 20.46
CA ALA A 83 12.04 6.05 20.85
C ALA A 83 10.73 5.25 21.03
N TRP A 84 9.72 5.86 21.64
CA TRP A 84 8.42 5.25 21.86
C TRP A 84 7.63 5.08 20.55
N ILE A 85 7.81 5.92 19.55
CA ILE A 85 7.22 5.71 18.22
C ILE A 85 7.62 4.33 17.68
N LYS A 86 8.90 3.99 17.75
CA LYS A 86 9.42 2.70 17.26
C LYS A 86 8.92 1.53 18.12
N ILE A 87 8.88 1.69 19.44
CA ILE A 87 8.37 0.66 20.35
C ILE A 87 6.89 0.36 20.04
N PHE A 88 6.04 1.38 19.92
CA PHE A 88 4.63 1.20 19.57
C PHE A 88 4.43 0.62 18.18
N ALA A 89 5.27 0.98 17.19
CA ALA A 89 5.24 0.39 15.87
C ALA A 89 5.56 -1.13 15.90
N VAL A 90 6.57 -1.52 16.68
CA VAL A 90 6.90 -2.94 16.90
C VAL A 90 5.75 -3.67 17.57
N LEU A 91 5.20 -3.09 18.62
CA LEU A 91 4.10 -3.70 19.39
C LEU A 91 2.86 -3.96 18.51
N ILE A 92 2.47 -3.01 17.65
CA ILE A 92 1.31 -3.22 16.78
C ILE A 92 1.57 -4.26 15.70
N ILE A 93 2.77 -4.31 15.09
CA ILE A 93 3.12 -5.34 14.11
C ILE A 93 3.06 -6.72 14.77
N VAL A 94 3.66 -6.89 15.96
CA VAL A 94 3.64 -8.16 16.67
C VAL A 94 2.23 -8.54 17.07
N ALA A 95 1.45 -7.62 17.64
CA ALA A 95 0.06 -7.86 18.04
C ALA A 95 -0.80 -8.32 16.85
N MET A 96 -0.74 -7.61 15.72
CA MET A 96 -1.51 -7.97 14.53
C MET A 96 -1.01 -9.27 13.89
N THR A 97 0.27 -9.58 13.98
CA THR A 97 0.82 -10.88 13.55
C THR A 97 0.24 -12.01 14.39
N VAL A 98 0.21 -11.86 15.71
CA VAL A 98 -0.39 -12.85 16.63
C VAL A 98 -1.88 -13.03 16.32
N VAL A 99 -2.61 -11.93 16.12
CA VAL A 99 -4.03 -11.96 15.73
C VAL A 99 -4.24 -12.78 14.45
N ASN A 100 -3.39 -12.61 13.44
CA ASN A 100 -3.47 -13.38 12.19
C ASN A 100 -3.08 -14.86 12.36
N ILE A 101 -2.22 -15.19 13.31
CA ILE A 101 -1.87 -16.59 13.65
C ILE A 101 -3.01 -17.29 14.38
N VAL A 102 -3.62 -16.61 15.35
CA VAL A 102 -4.71 -17.18 16.15
C VAL A 102 -5.97 -17.37 15.30
N GLY A 103 -6.19 -16.47 14.36
CA GLY A 103 -7.35 -16.45 13.45
C GLY A 103 -8.66 -16.25 14.26
N SER A 104 -9.45 -15.26 13.89
CA SER A 104 -10.70 -15.02 14.60
C SER A 104 -11.71 -14.32 13.70
N ASN A 105 -12.88 -14.90 13.53
CA ASN A 105 -14.03 -14.25 12.89
C ASN A 105 -14.42 -12.94 13.59
N LEU A 106 -14.13 -12.84 14.92
CA LEU A 106 -14.31 -11.61 15.69
C LEU A 106 -13.48 -10.47 15.13
N VAL A 107 -12.25 -10.75 14.66
CA VAL A 107 -11.37 -9.71 14.09
C VAL A 107 -11.94 -9.17 12.77
N ALA A 108 -12.47 -10.03 11.92
CA ALA A 108 -13.10 -9.59 10.66
C ALA A 108 -14.32 -8.71 10.89
N ASN A 109 -15.18 -9.08 11.86
CA ASN A 109 -16.36 -8.29 12.23
C ASN A 109 -15.96 -6.96 12.88
N ALA A 110 -14.99 -6.97 13.81
CA ALA A 110 -14.47 -5.77 14.43
C ALA A 110 -13.85 -4.81 13.37
N GLN A 111 -13.09 -5.34 12.42
CA GLN A 111 -12.52 -4.57 11.32
C GLN A 111 -13.60 -3.82 10.52
N THR A 112 -14.70 -4.48 10.21
CA THR A 112 -15.82 -3.86 9.50
C THR A 112 -16.42 -2.69 10.28
N ILE A 113 -16.68 -2.88 11.58
CA ILE A 113 -17.22 -1.82 12.46
C ILE A 113 -16.22 -0.66 12.55
N ILE A 114 -14.94 -0.94 12.74
CA ILE A 114 -13.88 0.07 12.82
C ILE A 114 -13.86 0.91 11.55
N VAL A 115 -13.95 0.31 10.37
CA VAL A 115 -13.95 1.05 9.08
C VAL A 115 -15.13 2.01 9.01
N TYR A 116 -16.36 1.59 9.36
CA TYR A 116 -17.52 2.49 9.35
C TYR A 116 -17.39 3.65 10.34
N VAL A 117 -16.89 3.37 11.56
CA VAL A 117 -16.67 4.38 12.58
C VAL A 117 -15.60 5.38 12.13
N VAL A 118 -14.46 4.89 11.62
CA VAL A 118 -13.36 5.73 11.14
C VAL A 118 -13.83 6.62 9.98
N VAL A 119 -14.50 6.05 8.98
CA VAL A 119 -15.04 6.83 7.83
C VAL A 119 -16.04 7.86 8.31
N GLY A 120 -16.91 7.52 9.27
CA GLY A 120 -17.87 8.46 9.86
C GLY A 120 -17.16 9.62 10.57
N ILE A 121 -16.17 9.34 11.42
CA ILE A 121 -15.41 10.38 12.14
C ILE A 121 -14.60 11.25 11.17
N LEU A 122 -13.94 10.66 10.17
CA LEU A 122 -13.19 11.42 9.17
C LEU A 122 -14.12 12.30 8.33
N SER A 123 -15.31 11.82 7.99
CA SER A 123 -16.31 12.63 7.28
C SER A 123 -16.83 13.79 8.16
N PHE A 124 -17.09 13.53 9.43
CA PHE A 124 -17.46 14.57 10.40
C PHE A 124 -16.36 15.62 10.55
N PHE A 125 -15.11 15.18 10.74
CA PHE A 125 -13.96 16.07 10.81
C PHE A 125 -13.84 16.93 9.54
N ALA A 126 -13.96 16.32 8.36
CA ALA A 126 -13.91 17.04 7.09
C ALA A 126 -14.99 18.12 6.99
N VAL A 127 -16.22 17.82 7.39
CA VAL A 127 -17.33 18.79 7.38
C VAL A 127 -17.06 19.95 8.34
N VAL A 128 -16.64 19.64 9.57
CA VAL A 128 -16.39 20.67 10.59
C VAL A 128 -15.21 21.57 10.19
N THR A 129 -14.11 21.01 9.71
CA THR A 129 -12.96 21.81 9.29
C THR A 129 -13.24 22.63 8.04
N LEU A 130 -13.99 22.09 7.07
CA LEU A 130 -14.40 22.84 5.87
C LEU A 130 -15.34 24.00 6.21
N ALA A 131 -16.22 23.84 7.21
CA ALA A 131 -17.10 24.92 7.66
C ALA A 131 -16.33 26.07 8.34
N ASN A 132 -15.11 25.80 8.85
CA ASN A 132 -14.27 26.75 9.56
C ASN A 132 -12.97 27.11 8.81
N VAL A 133 -12.94 26.89 7.50
CA VAL A 133 -11.76 27.19 6.65
C VAL A 133 -11.44 28.69 6.68
N ASN A 134 -10.16 29.03 6.89
CA ASN A 134 -9.64 30.35 6.63
C ASN A 134 -9.19 30.45 5.16
N PRO A 135 -9.92 31.18 4.28
CA PRO A 135 -9.59 31.25 2.86
C PRO A 135 -8.19 31.83 2.58
N ALA A 136 -7.65 32.65 3.49
CA ALA A 136 -6.34 33.24 3.33
C ALA A 136 -5.21 32.20 3.35
N LEU A 137 -5.38 31.08 4.10
CA LEU A 137 -4.44 29.98 4.15
C LEU A 137 -4.42 29.13 2.85
N LEU A 138 -5.49 29.23 2.07
CA LEU A 138 -5.64 28.53 0.78
C LEU A 138 -5.31 29.40 -0.43
N ALA A 139 -4.86 30.64 -0.20
CA ALA A 139 -4.56 31.60 -1.27
C ALA A 139 -3.45 31.10 -2.20
N PRO A 140 -3.53 31.38 -3.54
CA PRO A 140 -2.58 30.88 -4.52
C PRO A 140 -1.15 31.48 -4.41
N ALA A 141 -0.98 32.56 -3.66
CA ALA A 141 0.31 33.20 -3.47
C ALA A 141 1.26 32.25 -2.73
N GLY A 142 2.33 31.82 -3.38
CA GLY A 142 3.32 30.91 -2.79
C GLY A 142 3.22 29.46 -3.26
N TYR A 143 2.52 29.18 -4.35
CA TYR A 143 2.46 27.83 -4.91
C TYR A 143 3.82 27.35 -5.48
N PRO A 144 4.23 26.10 -5.21
CA PRO A 144 5.46 25.55 -5.73
C PRO A 144 5.43 25.38 -7.25
N PRO A 145 6.58 25.22 -7.92
CA PRO A 145 6.66 24.95 -9.35
C PRO A 145 5.93 23.66 -9.75
N LEU A 146 5.62 23.54 -11.04
CA LEU A 146 4.84 22.41 -11.55
C LEU A 146 5.55 21.06 -11.32
N SER A 147 6.89 21.04 -11.36
CA SER A 147 7.71 19.85 -11.04
C SER A 147 7.40 19.29 -9.65
N ASP A 148 7.34 20.16 -8.65
CA ASP A 148 7.10 19.78 -7.26
C ASP A 148 5.65 19.31 -7.06
N ILE A 149 4.72 19.88 -7.85
CA ILE A 149 3.34 19.41 -7.88
C ILE A 149 3.27 17.98 -8.43
N VAL A 150 3.95 17.70 -9.54
CA VAL A 150 3.99 16.35 -10.14
C VAL A 150 4.69 15.36 -9.20
N SER A 151 5.77 15.77 -8.56
CA SER A 151 6.47 14.96 -7.57
C SER A 151 5.59 14.61 -6.36
N SER A 152 4.85 15.59 -5.83
CA SER A 152 3.93 15.35 -4.71
C SER A 152 2.74 14.46 -5.10
N VAL A 153 2.34 14.42 -6.37
CA VAL A 153 1.36 13.44 -6.88
C VAL A 153 1.89 12.03 -6.72
N ALA A 154 3.17 11.80 -7.04
CA ALA A 154 3.79 10.50 -6.84
C ALA A 154 3.83 10.11 -5.36
N LEU A 155 4.25 11.01 -4.47
CA LEU A 155 4.30 10.76 -3.03
C LEU A 155 2.91 10.48 -2.45
N THR A 156 1.90 11.26 -2.83
CA THR A 156 0.52 11.10 -2.35
C THR A 156 -0.18 9.88 -2.98
N PHE A 157 0.35 9.32 -4.08
CA PHE A 157 -0.14 8.08 -4.66
C PHE A 157 -0.08 6.92 -3.66
N PHE A 158 0.85 6.97 -2.71
CA PHE A 158 0.94 6.01 -1.62
C PHE A 158 -0.38 5.87 -0.85
N ALA A 159 -1.11 6.95 -0.64
CA ALA A 159 -2.39 6.95 0.07
C ALA A 159 -3.49 6.12 -0.62
N PHE A 160 -3.32 5.81 -1.90
CA PHE A 160 -4.27 5.02 -2.68
C PHE A 160 -3.87 3.55 -2.84
N LEU A 161 -2.71 3.11 -2.36
CA LEU A 161 -2.21 1.75 -2.62
C LEU A 161 -3.14 0.64 -2.12
N GLY A 162 -3.90 0.90 -1.07
CA GLY A 162 -4.77 -0.08 -0.44
C GLY A 162 -5.86 -0.65 -1.36
N PHE A 163 -6.26 0.02 -2.42
CA PHE A 163 -7.30 -0.50 -3.31
C PHE A 163 -6.87 -1.78 -4.05
N GLY A 164 -5.58 -2.01 -4.23
CA GLY A 164 -5.06 -3.23 -4.84
C GLY A 164 -5.22 -4.47 -3.96
N ILE A 165 -5.32 -4.30 -2.64
CA ILE A 165 -5.40 -5.42 -1.68
C ILE A 165 -6.66 -6.27 -1.90
N ILE A 166 -7.79 -5.66 -2.28
CA ILE A 166 -9.03 -6.40 -2.54
C ILE A 166 -8.88 -7.47 -3.63
N THR A 167 -7.91 -7.31 -4.54
CA THR A 167 -7.67 -8.29 -5.60
C THR A 167 -7.18 -9.64 -5.08
N PHE A 168 -6.52 -9.67 -3.91
CA PHE A 168 -6.07 -10.92 -3.28
C PHE A 168 -7.20 -11.71 -2.63
N THR A 169 -8.34 -11.09 -2.36
CA THR A 169 -9.55 -11.72 -1.81
C THR A 169 -10.65 -11.88 -2.86
N ALA A 170 -10.36 -11.61 -4.13
CA ALA A 170 -11.33 -11.66 -5.21
C ALA A 170 -12.04 -13.02 -5.35
N LYS A 171 -11.34 -14.12 -5.07
CA LYS A 171 -11.89 -15.49 -5.10
C LYS A 171 -12.98 -15.72 -4.05
N ASP A 172 -12.98 -14.94 -2.96
CA ASP A 172 -13.90 -15.12 -1.83
C ASP A 172 -15.24 -14.39 -2.04
N LEU A 173 -15.33 -13.58 -3.13
CA LEU A 173 -16.55 -12.89 -3.52
C LEU A 173 -17.54 -13.83 -4.19
N ALA A 174 -18.85 -13.65 -3.95
CA ALA A 174 -19.89 -14.46 -4.55
C ALA A 174 -20.02 -14.24 -6.06
N LYS A 175 -19.86 -12.99 -6.52
CA LYS A 175 -19.90 -12.59 -7.94
C LYS A 175 -18.73 -11.68 -8.29
N PRO A 176 -17.49 -12.22 -8.36
CA PRO A 176 -16.26 -11.41 -8.49
C PRO A 176 -16.30 -10.43 -9.67
N ALA A 177 -16.86 -10.85 -10.81
CA ALA A 177 -16.93 -10.05 -12.03
C ALA A 177 -17.70 -8.72 -11.86
N HIS A 178 -18.62 -8.65 -10.92
CA HIS A 178 -19.44 -7.45 -10.65
C HIS A 178 -19.08 -6.77 -9.33
N GLU A 179 -18.86 -7.58 -8.29
CA GLU A 179 -18.63 -7.09 -6.94
C GLU A 179 -17.26 -6.42 -6.80
N LEU A 180 -16.20 -7.02 -7.38
CA LEU A 180 -14.85 -6.49 -7.30
C LEU A 180 -14.72 -5.10 -7.95
N PRO A 181 -15.11 -4.88 -9.23
CA PRO A 181 -15.05 -3.55 -9.83
C PRO A 181 -15.87 -2.51 -9.07
N ARG A 182 -17.08 -2.89 -8.63
CA ARG A 182 -17.96 -2.00 -7.87
C ARG A 182 -17.34 -1.58 -6.54
N ALA A 183 -16.81 -2.54 -5.78
CA ALA A 183 -16.15 -2.27 -4.51
C ALA A 183 -14.91 -1.38 -4.69
N MET A 184 -14.09 -1.66 -5.72
CA MET A 184 -12.90 -0.85 -6.01
C MET A 184 -13.24 0.59 -6.37
N TYR A 185 -14.19 0.82 -7.28
CA TYR A 185 -14.56 2.18 -7.68
C TYR A 185 -15.25 2.95 -6.56
N LEU A 186 -16.09 2.29 -5.76
CA LEU A 186 -16.71 2.92 -4.60
C LEU A 186 -15.65 3.30 -3.55
N ALA A 187 -14.73 2.40 -3.24
CA ALA A 187 -13.65 2.67 -2.30
C ALA A 187 -12.76 3.82 -2.77
N LEU A 188 -12.33 3.82 -4.04
CA LEU A 188 -11.54 4.90 -4.62
C LEU A 188 -12.29 6.23 -4.62
N GLY A 189 -13.58 6.24 -4.99
CA GLY A 189 -14.41 7.45 -5.00
C GLY A 189 -14.60 8.04 -3.61
N ILE A 190 -14.97 7.22 -2.63
CA ILE A 190 -15.16 7.65 -1.23
C ILE A 190 -13.82 8.15 -0.66
N ALA A 191 -12.74 7.40 -0.83
CA ALA A 191 -11.42 7.79 -0.34
C ALA A 191 -10.95 9.12 -0.97
N THR A 192 -11.12 9.29 -2.28
CA THR A 192 -10.75 10.53 -2.98
C THR A 192 -11.51 11.74 -2.43
N ILE A 193 -12.82 11.62 -2.25
CA ILE A 193 -13.65 12.70 -1.70
C ILE A 193 -13.21 13.06 -0.29
N ILE A 194 -13.02 12.05 0.57
CA ILE A 194 -12.59 12.26 1.96
C ILE A 194 -11.17 12.88 1.99
N TYR A 195 -10.23 12.40 1.18
CA TYR A 195 -8.86 12.93 1.15
C TYR A 195 -8.83 14.40 0.69
N ILE A 196 -9.62 14.77 -0.32
CA ILE A 196 -9.73 16.15 -0.78
C ILE A 196 -10.32 17.02 0.34
N ALA A 197 -11.41 16.59 0.96
CA ALA A 197 -12.08 17.33 2.01
C ALA A 197 -11.16 17.51 3.24
N ILE A 198 -10.47 16.47 3.66
CA ILE A 198 -9.50 16.52 4.77
C ILE A 198 -8.32 17.42 4.42
N ALA A 199 -7.75 17.30 3.23
CA ALA A 199 -6.64 18.15 2.81
C ALA A 199 -7.02 19.64 2.84
N LEU A 200 -8.21 19.97 2.33
CA LEU A 200 -8.74 21.33 2.39
C LEU A 200 -8.96 21.80 3.83
N GLY A 201 -9.52 20.92 4.67
CA GLY A 201 -9.76 21.22 6.08
C GLY A 201 -8.47 21.49 6.83
N VAL A 202 -7.48 20.58 6.73
CA VAL A 202 -6.18 20.71 7.43
C VAL A 202 -5.45 21.98 7.00
N PHE A 203 -5.32 22.23 5.70
CA PHE A 203 -4.59 23.38 5.20
C PHE A 203 -5.41 24.68 5.19
N GLY A 204 -6.69 24.58 5.44
CA GLY A 204 -7.55 25.70 5.72
C GLY A 204 -7.59 26.10 7.20
N THR A 205 -7.03 25.26 8.10
CA THR A 205 -6.97 25.51 9.55
C THR A 205 -5.56 25.71 10.07
N LEU A 206 -4.55 25.07 9.48
CA LEU A 206 -3.14 25.14 9.88
C LEU A 206 -2.29 25.78 8.80
N THR A 207 -1.22 26.49 9.23
CA THR A 207 -0.16 26.95 8.32
C THR A 207 0.69 25.77 7.85
N VAL A 208 1.46 25.95 6.77
CA VAL A 208 2.37 24.91 6.25
C VAL A 208 3.40 24.51 7.30
N GLU A 209 3.96 25.48 8.03
CA GLU A 209 4.93 25.25 9.11
C GLU A 209 4.35 24.43 10.25
N GLN A 210 3.09 24.69 10.63
CA GLN A 210 2.38 23.91 11.64
C GLN A 210 2.13 22.48 11.19
N VAL A 211 1.78 22.26 9.92
CA VAL A 211 1.60 20.91 9.38
C VAL A 211 2.93 20.15 9.38
N ILE A 212 4.03 20.78 8.96
CA ILE A 212 5.36 20.17 8.95
C ILE A 212 5.82 19.84 10.38
N SER A 213 5.67 20.76 11.32
CA SER A 213 6.08 20.55 12.72
C SER A 213 5.25 19.48 13.43
N SER A 214 3.98 19.31 13.04
CA SER A 214 3.10 18.28 13.59
C SER A 214 3.44 16.86 13.08
N GLY A 215 4.19 16.75 11.97
CA GLY A 215 4.60 15.46 11.40
C GLY A 215 3.45 14.49 11.21
N GLY A 216 3.61 13.26 11.73
CA GLY A 216 2.62 12.18 11.59
C GLY A 216 1.28 12.41 12.31
N THR A 217 1.14 13.44 13.17
CA THR A 217 -0.08 13.75 13.94
C THR A 217 -0.82 14.99 13.45
N ALA A 218 -0.44 15.55 12.31
CA ALA A 218 -1.01 16.77 11.74
C ALA A 218 -2.55 16.79 11.68
N LEU A 219 -3.18 15.63 11.46
CA LEU A 219 -4.64 15.51 11.38
C LEU A 219 -5.32 15.76 12.75
N ALA A 220 -4.71 15.26 13.84
CA ALA A 220 -5.22 15.51 15.19
C ALA A 220 -5.01 16.97 15.61
N VAL A 221 -3.84 17.55 15.28
CA VAL A 221 -3.55 18.97 15.53
C VAL A 221 -4.52 19.87 14.76
N ALA A 222 -4.88 19.53 13.52
CA ALA A 222 -5.86 20.30 12.74
C ALA A 222 -7.29 20.26 13.30
N ALA A 223 -7.62 19.29 14.15
CA ALA A 223 -8.91 19.24 14.83
C ALA A 223 -9.00 20.22 16.02
N GLU A 224 -7.87 20.58 16.62
CA GLU A 224 -7.82 21.38 17.84
C GLU A 224 -8.37 22.81 17.67
N PRO A 225 -8.06 23.56 16.60
CA PRO A 225 -8.59 24.91 16.39
C PRO A 225 -10.12 24.97 16.27
N THR A 226 -10.77 23.87 15.83
CA THR A 226 -12.22 23.85 15.57
C THR A 226 -13.01 23.11 16.65
N LEU A 227 -12.43 22.07 17.24
CA LEU A 227 -13.10 21.16 18.19
C LEU A 227 -12.44 21.18 19.59
N GLY A 228 -11.40 22.00 19.79
CA GLY A 228 -10.64 22.04 21.02
C GLY A 228 -9.87 20.75 21.30
N SER A 229 -9.40 20.57 22.54
CA SER A 229 -8.67 19.37 22.96
C SER A 229 -9.46 18.07 22.75
N ALA A 230 -10.78 18.10 22.85
CA ALA A 230 -11.63 16.95 22.56
C ALA A 230 -11.49 16.48 21.11
N GLY A 231 -11.35 17.42 20.14
CA GLY A 231 -11.09 17.11 18.74
C GLY A 231 -9.74 16.43 18.53
N TYR A 232 -8.69 16.93 19.20
CA TYR A 232 -7.36 16.30 19.18
C TYR A 232 -7.41 14.85 19.66
N TRP A 233 -8.05 14.59 20.81
CA TRP A 233 -8.18 13.24 21.35
C TRP A 233 -9.04 12.33 20.48
N LEU A 234 -10.17 12.83 19.98
CA LEU A 234 -11.04 12.07 19.07
C LEU A 234 -10.27 11.61 17.82
N MET A 235 -9.53 12.52 17.18
CA MET A 235 -8.77 12.20 15.98
C MET A 235 -7.59 11.27 16.27
N SER A 236 -6.91 11.46 17.40
CA SER A 236 -5.80 10.58 17.81
C SER A 236 -6.26 9.15 18.08
N VAL A 237 -7.35 8.97 18.81
CA VAL A 237 -7.94 7.64 19.05
C VAL A 237 -8.42 7.01 17.75
N THR A 238 -9.08 7.79 16.90
CA THR A 238 -9.51 7.32 15.56
C THR A 238 -8.33 6.86 14.73
N ALA A 239 -7.22 7.61 14.74
CA ALA A 239 -6.00 7.25 14.03
C ALA A 239 -5.38 5.95 14.55
N LEU A 240 -5.39 5.70 15.87
CA LEU A 240 -4.91 4.44 16.45
C LEU A 240 -5.73 3.25 15.94
N PHE A 241 -7.06 3.33 15.94
CA PHE A 241 -7.90 2.26 15.41
C PHE A 241 -7.74 2.08 13.90
N ALA A 242 -7.68 3.18 13.15
CA ALA A 242 -7.50 3.13 11.70
C ALA A 242 -6.17 2.49 11.32
N THR A 243 -5.08 2.89 11.96
CA THR A 243 -3.74 2.38 11.65
C THR A 243 -3.54 0.94 12.15
N ALA A 244 -4.11 0.56 13.30
CA ALA A 244 -4.12 -0.82 13.75
C ALA A 244 -4.88 -1.72 12.77
N GLY A 245 -6.07 -1.30 12.33
CA GLY A 245 -6.86 -2.01 11.33
C GLY A 245 -6.14 -2.11 9.97
N ALA A 246 -5.49 -1.05 9.52
CA ALA A 246 -4.73 -1.07 8.27
C ALA A 246 -3.47 -1.96 8.36
N THR A 247 -2.78 -1.99 9.52
CA THR A 247 -1.68 -2.94 9.78
C THR A 247 -2.17 -4.38 9.68
N ASN A 248 -3.34 -4.69 10.27
CA ASN A 248 -3.96 -5.99 10.16
C ASN A 248 -4.31 -6.34 8.71
N ALA A 249 -4.90 -5.42 7.97
CA ALA A 249 -5.26 -5.61 6.57
C ALA A 249 -4.04 -5.92 5.67
N GLY A 250 -2.87 -5.33 5.96
CA GLY A 250 -1.63 -5.62 5.28
C GLY A 250 -1.05 -7.01 5.58
N LEU A 251 -1.23 -7.51 6.80
CA LEU A 251 -0.76 -8.83 7.24
C LEU A 251 -1.69 -9.97 6.82
N TYR A 252 -2.99 -9.71 6.77
CA TYR A 252 -4.02 -10.72 6.55
C TYR A 252 -3.84 -11.57 5.28
N PRO A 253 -3.61 -11.00 4.08
CA PRO A 253 -3.52 -11.77 2.84
C PRO A 253 -2.20 -12.53 2.69
N VAL A 254 -1.19 -12.26 3.53
CA VAL A 254 0.18 -12.73 3.33
C VAL A 254 0.30 -14.25 3.36
N THR A 255 -0.47 -14.92 4.22
CA THR A 255 -0.46 -16.39 4.31
C THR A 255 -0.91 -17.01 3.00
N GLY A 256 -2.09 -16.63 2.50
CA GLY A 256 -2.62 -17.14 1.23
C GLY A 256 -1.79 -16.73 0.02
N LEU A 257 -1.26 -15.51 0.03
CA LEU A 257 -0.34 -15.01 -1.00
C LEU A 257 0.94 -15.85 -1.07
N SER A 258 1.58 -16.10 0.09
CA SER A 258 2.82 -16.89 0.15
C SER A 258 2.61 -18.34 -0.28
N GLU A 259 1.49 -18.96 0.10
CA GLU A 259 1.09 -20.29 -0.34
C GLU A 259 0.92 -20.31 -1.87
N ARG A 260 0.12 -19.38 -2.44
CA ARG A 260 -0.13 -19.32 -3.87
C ARG A 260 1.13 -19.07 -4.70
N LEU A 261 2.01 -18.19 -4.26
CA LEU A 261 3.27 -17.90 -4.97
C LEU A 261 4.27 -19.05 -4.88
N ALA A 262 4.24 -19.83 -3.81
CA ALA A 262 5.05 -21.04 -3.70
C ALA A 262 4.52 -22.16 -4.61
N GLU A 263 3.20 -22.31 -4.77
CA GLU A 263 2.57 -23.24 -5.72
C GLU A 263 2.97 -22.95 -7.17
N THR A 264 3.02 -21.68 -7.54
CA THR A 264 3.42 -21.22 -8.89
C THR A 264 4.93 -21.08 -9.07
N VAL A 265 5.74 -21.57 -8.10
CA VAL A 265 7.20 -21.53 -8.12
C VAL A 265 7.79 -20.10 -8.17
N GLN A 266 6.99 -19.07 -7.90
CA GLN A 266 7.47 -17.70 -7.81
C GLN A 266 8.17 -17.44 -6.48
N PHE A 267 7.74 -18.13 -5.41
CA PHE A 267 8.39 -18.09 -4.09
C PHE A 267 8.96 -19.44 -3.70
N PRO A 268 10.01 -19.44 -2.82
CA PRO A 268 10.53 -20.67 -2.25
C PRO A 268 9.47 -21.44 -1.47
N GLY A 269 9.40 -22.76 -1.66
CA GLY A 269 8.38 -23.61 -1.01
C GLY A 269 8.41 -23.57 0.54
N PHE A 270 9.51 -23.11 1.17
CA PHE A 270 9.52 -22.94 2.62
C PHE A 270 8.61 -21.79 3.09
N MET A 271 8.32 -20.79 2.25
CA MET A 271 7.40 -19.70 2.59
C MET A 271 5.95 -20.16 2.71
N ALA A 272 5.58 -21.26 2.05
CA ALA A 272 4.26 -21.89 2.20
C ALA A 272 4.19 -22.85 3.40
N ARG A 273 5.30 -23.13 4.07
CA ARG A 273 5.30 -24.07 5.22
C ARG A 273 4.54 -23.48 6.40
N ARG A 274 3.81 -24.36 7.08
CA ARG A 274 3.14 -24.05 8.35
C ARG A 274 3.94 -24.65 9.51
N LEU A 275 4.54 -23.80 10.32
CA LEU A 275 5.27 -24.19 11.52
C LEU A 275 4.27 -24.61 12.61
N GLY A 276 4.43 -25.80 13.18
CA GLY A 276 3.48 -26.35 14.13
C GLY A 276 2.04 -26.48 13.61
N GLY A 277 1.86 -26.53 12.27
CA GLY A 277 0.57 -26.67 11.59
C GLY A 277 -0.29 -25.40 11.56
N ARG A 278 0.11 -24.32 12.24
CA ARG A 278 -0.70 -23.10 12.39
C ARG A 278 -0.03 -21.84 11.84
N VAL A 279 1.26 -21.67 12.04
CA VAL A 279 1.98 -20.42 11.77
C VAL A 279 2.58 -20.46 10.37
N SER A 280 2.15 -19.57 9.47
CA SER A 280 2.75 -19.43 8.15
C SER A 280 4.16 -18.85 8.24
N ALA A 281 5.15 -19.55 7.66
CA ALA A 281 6.52 -19.04 7.57
C ALA A 281 6.58 -17.75 6.73
N GLY A 282 5.77 -17.65 5.66
CA GLY A 282 5.66 -16.43 4.86
C GLY A 282 5.17 -15.24 5.68
N LEU A 283 4.16 -15.43 6.55
CA LEU A 283 3.68 -14.38 7.45
C LEU A 283 4.78 -13.91 8.43
N LEU A 284 5.54 -14.83 9.01
CA LEU A 284 6.64 -14.47 9.93
C LEU A 284 7.75 -13.69 9.22
N ILE A 285 8.14 -14.12 8.02
CA ILE A 285 9.15 -13.41 7.22
C ILE A 285 8.65 -12.02 6.86
N TYR A 286 7.40 -11.90 6.44
CA TYR A 286 6.80 -10.62 6.13
C TYR A 286 6.77 -9.68 7.35
N ALA A 287 6.31 -10.19 8.51
CA ALA A 287 6.32 -9.43 9.76
C ALA A 287 7.74 -8.99 10.15
N LEU A 288 8.74 -9.86 9.99
CA LEU A 288 10.13 -9.50 10.24
C LEU A 288 10.61 -8.37 9.30
N VAL A 289 10.27 -8.42 8.02
CA VAL A 289 10.58 -7.34 7.07
C VAL A 289 9.90 -6.04 7.51
N CYS A 290 8.62 -6.08 7.90
CA CYS A 290 7.92 -4.91 8.42
C CYS A 290 8.59 -4.35 9.69
N LEU A 291 9.03 -5.21 10.61
CA LEU A 291 9.75 -4.80 11.83
C LEU A 291 11.08 -4.10 11.49
N VAL A 292 11.87 -4.67 10.58
CA VAL A 292 13.13 -4.05 10.13
C VAL A 292 12.87 -2.68 9.52
N LEU A 293 11.89 -2.57 8.62
CA LEU A 293 11.54 -1.29 8.00
C LEU A 293 11.09 -0.26 9.04
N ALA A 294 10.22 -0.64 9.98
CA ALA A 294 9.72 0.27 11.01
C ALA A 294 10.80 0.74 12.00
N LEU A 295 11.82 -0.09 12.26
CA LEU A 295 12.91 0.25 13.17
C LEU A 295 13.96 1.16 12.54
N PHE A 296 14.30 0.94 11.27
CA PHE A 296 15.45 1.61 10.64
C PHE A 296 15.07 2.80 9.76
N PHE A 297 13.81 2.93 9.35
CA PHE A 297 13.37 4.02 8.50
C PHE A 297 12.37 4.93 9.21
N ASN A 298 12.32 6.20 8.80
CA ASN A 298 11.29 7.15 9.21
C ASN A 298 10.09 7.11 8.24
N LEU A 299 9.01 7.79 8.63
CA LEU A 299 7.75 7.79 7.89
C LEU A 299 7.90 8.27 6.45
N ASP A 300 8.65 9.38 6.24
CA ASP A 300 8.80 10.02 4.94
C ASP A 300 9.62 9.16 3.98
N ALA A 301 10.73 8.58 4.47
CA ALA A 301 11.56 7.66 3.67
C ALA A 301 10.76 6.41 3.25
N ILE A 302 9.98 5.82 4.16
CA ILE A 302 9.11 4.67 3.86
C ILE A 302 8.07 5.03 2.80
N ALA A 303 7.44 6.22 2.91
CA ALA A 303 6.43 6.68 1.95
C ALA A 303 7.04 6.93 0.56
N SER A 304 8.22 7.55 0.49
CA SER A 304 8.92 7.82 -0.77
C SER A 304 9.29 6.51 -1.51
N ILE A 305 9.89 5.56 -0.81
CA ILE A 305 10.26 4.25 -1.37
C ILE A 305 9.00 3.49 -1.81
N GLY A 306 7.97 3.45 -0.96
CA GLY A 306 6.72 2.74 -1.22
C GLY A 306 6.00 3.28 -2.45
N SER A 307 5.93 4.60 -2.62
CA SER A 307 5.33 5.24 -3.77
C SER A 307 6.04 4.89 -5.08
N ALA A 308 7.38 4.92 -5.09
CA ALA A 308 8.16 4.57 -6.27
C ALA A 308 7.96 3.11 -6.69
N VAL A 309 8.05 2.17 -5.73
CA VAL A 309 7.87 0.74 -5.99
C VAL A 309 6.44 0.46 -6.48
N ALA A 310 5.45 1.08 -5.87
CA ALA A 310 4.06 0.88 -6.23
C ALA A 310 3.71 1.42 -7.62
N LEU A 311 4.16 2.63 -7.96
CA LEU A 311 3.98 3.18 -9.31
C LEU A 311 4.62 2.27 -10.37
N LEU A 312 5.79 1.72 -10.07
CA LEU A 312 6.45 0.75 -10.94
C LEU A 312 5.59 -0.51 -11.13
N ILE A 313 5.14 -1.14 -10.03
CA ILE A 313 4.34 -2.36 -10.06
C ILE A 313 3.04 -2.13 -10.83
N PHE A 314 2.32 -1.05 -10.55
CA PHE A 314 1.05 -0.75 -11.19
C PHE A 314 1.22 -0.48 -12.68
N THR A 315 2.33 0.16 -13.06
CA THR A 315 2.70 0.32 -14.47
C THR A 315 2.95 -1.03 -15.14
N LEU A 316 3.72 -1.92 -14.50
CA LEU A 316 4.00 -3.26 -15.02
C LEU A 316 2.72 -4.08 -15.20
N ILE A 317 1.79 -4.02 -14.23
CA ILE A 317 0.48 -4.69 -14.32
C ILE A 317 -0.35 -4.11 -15.47
N THR A 318 -0.36 -2.80 -15.66
CA THR A 318 -1.12 -2.17 -16.75
C THR A 318 -0.50 -2.49 -18.12
N VAL A 319 0.83 -2.60 -18.23
CA VAL A 319 1.52 -3.10 -19.42
C VAL A 319 1.19 -4.57 -19.69
N ALA A 320 1.13 -5.41 -18.64
CA ALA A 320 0.65 -6.79 -18.75
C ALA A 320 -0.80 -6.84 -19.27
N HIS A 321 -1.66 -5.97 -18.77
CA HIS A 321 -3.05 -5.87 -19.20
C HIS A 321 -3.19 -5.50 -20.68
N LEU A 322 -2.33 -4.64 -21.21
CA LEU A 322 -2.34 -4.31 -22.65
C LEU A 322 -2.19 -5.55 -23.54
N ARG A 323 -1.49 -6.59 -23.08
CA ARG A 323 -1.33 -7.85 -23.81
C ARG A 323 -2.60 -8.71 -23.81
N VAL A 324 -3.37 -8.66 -22.73
CA VAL A 324 -4.62 -9.44 -22.56
C VAL A 324 -5.88 -8.59 -22.66
N ARG A 325 -5.78 -7.37 -23.20
CA ARG A 325 -6.89 -6.40 -23.26
C ARG A 325 -8.13 -6.91 -23.98
N THR A 326 -7.94 -7.73 -24.99
CA THR A 326 -9.05 -8.33 -25.78
C THR A 326 -9.87 -9.29 -24.94
N GLU A 327 -9.23 -10.06 -24.05
CA GLU A 327 -9.89 -11.03 -23.18
C GLU A 327 -10.70 -10.36 -22.06
N THR A 328 -10.28 -9.17 -21.63
CA THR A 328 -10.92 -8.39 -20.56
C THR A 328 -11.93 -7.36 -21.09
N GLY A 329 -11.98 -7.15 -22.41
CA GLY A 329 -12.79 -6.09 -23.03
C GLY A 329 -12.37 -4.69 -22.57
N ALA A 330 -11.07 -4.47 -22.30
CA ALA A 330 -10.55 -3.20 -21.82
C ALA A 330 -10.32 -2.21 -22.95
N ASN A 331 -10.59 -0.93 -22.67
CA ASN A 331 -10.32 0.17 -23.61
C ASN A 331 -8.81 0.44 -23.67
N THR A 332 -8.22 0.27 -24.85
CA THR A 332 -6.78 0.46 -25.08
C THR A 332 -6.32 1.89 -24.77
N VAL A 333 -7.14 2.89 -25.08
CA VAL A 333 -6.78 4.30 -24.84
C VAL A 333 -6.61 4.55 -23.35
N ILE A 334 -7.53 4.05 -22.51
CA ILE A 334 -7.44 4.20 -21.05
C ILE A 334 -6.17 3.55 -20.52
N LEU A 335 -5.84 2.34 -20.98
CA LEU A 335 -4.63 1.63 -20.55
C LEU A 335 -3.35 2.36 -20.98
N VAL A 336 -3.31 2.87 -22.21
CA VAL A 336 -2.15 3.64 -22.71
C VAL A 336 -2.00 4.94 -21.92
N VAL A 337 -3.09 5.66 -21.69
CA VAL A 337 -3.07 6.89 -20.84
C VAL A 337 -2.59 6.57 -19.43
N ALA A 338 -3.00 5.46 -18.84
CA ALA A 338 -2.54 5.02 -17.52
C ALA A 338 -1.03 4.75 -17.48
N VAL A 339 -0.49 4.07 -18.52
CA VAL A 339 0.95 3.79 -18.63
C VAL A 339 1.75 5.08 -18.85
N VAL A 340 1.28 5.96 -19.75
CA VAL A 340 1.96 7.24 -20.03
C VAL A 340 1.95 8.14 -18.80
N ALA A 341 0.81 8.25 -18.11
CA ALA A 341 0.72 9.05 -16.89
C ALA A 341 1.71 8.57 -15.81
N ALA A 342 1.77 7.26 -15.56
CA ALA A 342 2.74 6.70 -14.62
C ALA A 342 4.19 6.85 -15.11
N GLY A 343 4.42 6.70 -16.43
CA GLY A 343 5.71 6.89 -17.08
C GLY A 343 6.23 8.35 -17.07
N VAL A 344 5.36 9.32 -16.83
CA VAL A 344 5.75 10.72 -16.58
C VAL A 344 5.98 10.97 -15.10
N VAL A 345 5.06 10.49 -14.26
CA VAL A 345 5.09 10.75 -12.80
C VAL A 345 6.28 10.09 -12.13
N LEU A 346 6.56 8.82 -12.44
CA LEU A 346 7.65 8.08 -11.80
C LEU A 346 9.04 8.67 -12.08
N PRO A 347 9.47 8.95 -13.32
CA PRO A 347 10.74 9.62 -13.56
C PRO A 347 10.81 11.00 -12.90
N THR A 348 9.75 11.81 -13.02
CA THR A 348 9.72 13.12 -12.37
C THR A 348 9.98 12.99 -10.88
N PHE A 349 9.30 12.07 -10.19
CA PHE A 349 9.49 11.81 -8.77
C PHE A 349 10.91 11.35 -8.43
N VAL A 350 11.49 10.47 -9.24
CA VAL A 350 12.89 10.04 -9.07
C VAL A 350 13.84 11.23 -9.16
N PHE A 351 13.69 12.07 -10.18
CA PHE A 351 14.62 13.20 -10.43
C PHE A 351 14.39 14.40 -9.51
N THR A 352 13.17 14.64 -9.01
CA THR A 352 12.89 15.81 -8.16
C THR A 352 12.96 15.49 -6.66
N THR A 353 12.70 14.26 -6.25
CA THR A 353 12.61 13.88 -4.83
C THR A 353 13.64 12.81 -4.45
N LEU A 354 13.59 11.64 -5.08
CA LEU A 354 14.41 10.51 -4.64
C LEU A 354 15.92 10.75 -4.77
N ILE A 355 16.38 11.47 -5.80
CA ILE A 355 17.80 11.80 -5.96
C ILE A 355 18.32 12.64 -4.79
N HIS A 356 17.47 13.46 -4.19
CA HIS A 356 17.82 14.30 -3.04
C HIS A 356 17.70 13.56 -1.70
N GLU A 357 17.20 12.33 -1.72
CA GLU A 357 17.08 11.43 -0.56
C GLU A 357 17.97 10.18 -0.75
N PRO A 358 19.29 10.24 -0.51
CA PRO A 358 20.20 9.14 -0.82
C PRO A 358 19.83 7.81 -0.18
N ALA A 359 19.29 7.84 1.05
CA ALA A 359 18.83 6.64 1.74
C ALA A 359 17.65 5.98 1.02
N SER A 360 16.71 6.75 0.51
CA SER A 360 15.53 6.26 -0.21
C SER A 360 15.90 5.66 -1.55
N ILE A 361 16.78 6.30 -2.33
CA ILE A 361 17.20 5.77 -3.63
C ILE A 361 18.05 4.50 -3.49
N VAL A 362 18.97 4.45 -2.51
CA VAL A 362 19.76 3.25 -2.22
C VAL A 362 18.84 2.10 -1.81
N THR A 363 17.87 2.36 -0.94
CA THR A 363 16.92 1.32 -0.51
C THR A 363 16.06 0.82 -1.68
N LEU A 364 15.59 1.70 -2.56
CA LEU A 364 14.87 1.32 -3.77
C LEU A 364 15.71 0.42 -4.66
N LEU A 365 16.97 0.79 -4.91
CA LEU A 365 17.89 -0.01 -5.71
C LEU A 365 18.18 -1.37 -5.06
N VAL A 366 18.36 -1.41 -3.74
CA VAL A 366 18.53 -2.66 -2.98
C VAL A 366 17.31 -3.56 -3.14
N ILE A 367 16.09 -3.03 -3.01
CA ILE A 367 14.85 -3.80 -3.19
C ILE A 367 14.76 -4.36 -4.62
N LEU A 368 15.08 -3.57 -5.63
CA LEU A 368 15.09 -4.00 -7.03
C LEU A 368 16.12 -5.13 -7.26
N VAL A 369 17.35 -4.91 -6.81
CA VAL A 369 18.44 -5.89 -6.96
C VAL A 369 18.12 -7.17 -6.20
N LEU A 370 17.63 -7.07 -4.96
CA LEU A 370 17.23 -8.24 -4.17
C LEU A 370 16.08 -8.99 -4.84
N SER A 371 15.07 -8.30 -5.38
CA SER A 371 13.97 -8.95 -6.08
C SER A 371 14.44 -9.75 -7.29
N VAL A 372 15.38 -9.20 -8.05
CA VAL A 372 16.02 -9.90 -9.18
C VAL A 372 16.87 -11.07 -8.68
N ALA A 373 17.77 -10.84 -7.73
CA ALA A 373 18.71 -11.85 -7.23
C ALA A 373 17.99 -13.04 -6.60
N VAL A 374 16.93 -12.77 -5.82
CA VAL A 374 16.15 -13.84 -5.16
C VAL A 374 15.37 -14.63 -6.20
N ASP A 375 14.73 -14.00 -7.19
CA ASP A 375 14.00 -14.72 -8.25
C ASP A 375 14.94 -15.62 -9.07
N PHE A 376 16.06 -15.07 -9.56
CA PHE A 376 17.02 -15.85 -10.34
C PHE A 376 17.65 -16.97 -9.51
N GLY A 377 18.07 -16.67 -8.27
CA GLY A 377 18.66 -17.65 -7.36
C GLY A 377 17.70 -18.80 -7.06
N TRP A 378 16.44 -18.47 -6.74
CA TRP A 378 15.42 -19.47 -6.44
C TRP A 378 15.10 -20.35 -7.65
N LYS A 379 14.82 -19.77 -8.79
CA LYS A 379 14.47 -20.52 -10.01
C LYS A 379 15.63 -21.42 -10.47
N ARG A 380 16.87 -20.98 -10.30
CA ARG A 380 18.05 -21.83 -10.59
C ARG A 380 18.13 -23.03 -9.63
N VAL A 381 17.91 -22.81 -8.34
CA VAL A 381 17.87 -23.89 -7.34
C VAL A 381 16.75 -24.88 -7.63
N TYR A 382 15.58 -24.37 -8.01
CA TYR A 382 14.43 -25.20 -8.36
C TYR A 382 14.71 -26.04 -9.61
N ALA A 383 15.23 -25.47 -10.69
CA ALA A 383 15.58 -26.17 -11.92
C ALA A 383 16.62 -27.31 -11.66
N ASN A 384 17.65 -27.03 -10.87
CA ASN A 384 18.64 -28.04 -10.51
C ASN A 384 18.05 -29.21 -9.71
N ARG A 385 17.11 -28.93 -8.79
CA ARG A 385 16.42 -29.99 -8.02
C ARG A 385 15.47 -30.83 -8.87
N SER A 386 14.80 -30.25 -9.85
CA SER A 386 13.92 -30.96 -10.78
C SER A 386 14.74 -31.91 -11.67
N ALA A 387 15.85 -31.43 -12.24
CA ALA A 387 16.75 -32.25 -13.04
C ALA A 387 17.35 -33.42 -12.24
N SER A 388 17.71 -33.21 -10.98
CA SER A 388 18.24 -34.29 -10.11
C SER A 388 17.20 -35.35 -9.78
N ARG A 389 15.93 -35.00 -9.68
CA ARG A 389 14.83 -35.94 -9.44
C ARG A 389 14.52 -36.79 -10.69
N GLU A 390 14.52 -36.18 -11.86
CA GLU A 390 14.32 -36.90 -13.12
C GLU A 390 15.45 -37.91 -13.39
N SER A 391 16.70 -37.53 -13.11
CA SER A 391 17.84 -38.43 -13.25
C SER A 391 17.82 -39.61 -12.26
N SER A 392 17.21 -39.45 -11.08
CA SER A 392 17.08 -40.49 -10.07
C SER A 392 15.90 -41.44 -10.29
N SER A 393 14.90 -41.00 -11.07
CA SER A 393 13.69 -41.76 -11.39
C SER A 393 13.78 -42.55 -12.70
N SER A 394 14.81 -42.38 -13.53
CA SER A 394 15.09 -43.23 -14.70
C SER A 394 15.44 -44.63 -14.22
N PRO A 395 14.70 -45.68 -14.67
CA PRO A 395 15.07 -47.08 -14.37
C PRO A 395 16.49 -47.32 -14.87
N LYS A 396 17.37 -47.80 -14.00
CA LYS A 396 18.63 -48.39 -14.44
C LYS A 396 18.25 -49.62 -15.27
N VAL A 397 18.42 -49.51 -16.58
CA VAL A 397 18.34 -50.66 -17.52
C VAL A 397 19.53 -51.60 -17.30
#